data_deac1c06d0e59a4749a7fdfcf592d270
#
_entry.id   deac1c06d0e59a4749a7fdfcf592d270
#
_cell.length_a   1.000
_cell.length_b   1.000
_cell.length_c   1.000
_cell.angle_alpha   90.00
_cell.angle_beta   90.00
_cell.angle_gamma   90.00
#
_symmetry.space_group_name_H-M   'P 1'
#
loop_
_entity.id
_entity.type
_entity.pdbx_description
1 polymer ?
#
loop_
_entity_poly.entity_id
_entity_poly.type
_entity_poly.pdbx_seq_one_letter_code
_entity_poly.pdbx_strand_id
1 'polypeptide(L)'
;FAQSTYGMEAASYKGIAMKTLYFVAVFAAGMGAYFYIHNFFGGGAQAFSTEYTIFVGAIIATAIAGLVASFAPKTTAVTGSIYSAGMGYALTFMSMIYAMQWKGIIVEAVTLTLLTVAVLAVIYSKGVRVGSRMKTALITCLWVSIIGGLLFMLLAWLAPHSAIYTSIVAINNGPIGILFAVIGVLIAAALLMCDFETIQMTVEQGL
;
A
#
# COMPACT_ATOMS: atom_id res chain seq x y z
N PHE A 1 -5.17 -40.23 10.02
CA PHE A 1 -4.92 -39.30 11.14
C PHE A 1 -5.72 -38.03 10.85
N ALA A 2 -6.98 -38.01 11.38
CA ALA A 2 -7.81 -36.80 11.37
C ALA A 2 -7.27 -35.88 12.48
N GLN A 3 -6.54 -34.84 12.12
CA GLN A 3 -6.29 -33.74 13.03
C GLN A 3 -7.58 -32.96 13.20
N SER A 4 -8.10 -32.98 14.42
CA SER A 4 -9.22 -32.16 14.86
C SER A 4 -8.87 -30.67 14.67
N THR A 5 -9.47 -30.05 13.66
CA THR A 5 -9.41 -28.60 13.43
C THR A 5 -10.33 -27.92 14.44
N TYR A 6 -9.86 -27.77 15.67
CA TYR A 6 -10.55 -26.98 16.68
C TYR A 6 -10.53 -25.49 16.23
N GLY A 7 -11.66 -24.99 15.77
CA GLY A 7 -11.97 -23.58 15.81
C GLY A 7 -11.49 -22.68 14.68
N MET A 8 -11.04 -23.19 13.54
CA MET A 8 -10.85 -22.36 12.35
C MET A 8 -12.07 -22.49 11.43
N GLU A 9 -12.90 -21.46 11.34
CA GLU A 9 -13.92 -21.39 10.30
C GLU A 9 -13.22 -21.39 8.94
N ALA A 10 -13.65 -22.28 8.05
CA ALA A 10 -13.13 -22.33 6.69
C ALA A 10 -13.28 -20.94 6.02
N ALA A 11 -12.26 -20.53 5.28
CA ALA A 11 -12.28 -19.26 4.58
C ALA A 11 -13.48 -19.19 3.62
N SER A 12 -14.27 -18.13 3.71
CA SER A 12 -15.41 -17.89 2.85
C SER A 12 -15.29 -16.51 2.19
N TYR A 13 -15.80 -16.37 0.98
CA TYR A 13 -15.81 -15.06 0.30
C TYR A 13 -16.50 -13.98 1.13
N LYS A 14 -17.60 -14.32 1.83
CA LYS A 14 -18.28 -13.40 2.73
C LYS A 14 -17.41 -12.99 3.92
N GLY A 15 -16.71 -13.94 4.53
CA GLY A 15 -15.79 -13.66 5.64
C GLY A 15 -14.62 -12.77 5.22
N ILE A 16 -14.04 -13.03 4.04
CA ILE A 16 -12.97 -12.20 3.47
C ILE A 16 -13.48 -10.78 3.18
N ALA A 17 -14.65 -10.67 2.53
CA ALA A 17 -15.25 -9.36 2.21
C ALA A 17 -15.54 -8.53 3.47
N MET A 18 -16.07 -9.15 4.54
CA MET A 18 -16.32 -8.46 5.81
C MET A 18 -15.05 -7.97 6.48
N LYS A 19 -13.98 -8.78 6.47
CA LYS A 19 -12.66 -8.38 7.01
C LYS A 19 -12.05 -7.26 6.18
N THR A 20 -12.16 -7.32 4.86
CA THR A 20 -11.70 -6.26 3.97
C THR A 20 -12.45 -4.97 4.23
N LEU A 21 -13.79 -5.03 4.36
CA LEU A 21 -14.62 -3.85 4.67
C LEU A 21 -14.22 -3.23 6.02
N TYR A 22 -13.93 -4.05 7.02
CA TYR A 22 -13.43 -3.58 8.31
C TYR A 22 -12.13 -2.78 8.15
N PHE A 23 -11.12 -3.32 7.44
CA PHE A 23 -9.85 -2.62 7.22
C PHE A 23 -10.01 -1.35 6.37
N VAL A 24 -10.92 -1.35 5.40
CA VAL A 24 -11.28 -0.14 4.64
C VAL A 24 -11.91 0.92 5.55
N ALA A 25 -12.77 0.53 6.49
CA ALA A 25 -13.34 1.46 7.46
C ALA A 25 -12.27 2.04 8.40
N VAL A 26 -11.34 1.20 8.87
CA VAL A 26 -10.19 1.65 9.68
C VAL A 26 -9.26 2.57 8.89
N PHE A 27 -9.02 2.29 7.62
CA PHE A 27 -8.27 3.16 6.72
C PHE A 27 -8.96 4.53 6.57
N ALA A 28 -10.28 4.55 6.35
CA ALA A 28 -11.06 5.78 6.29
C ALA A 28 -11.02 6.57 7.61
N ALA A 29 -11.01 5.88 8.76
CA ALA A 29 -10.81 6.53 10.06
C ALA A 29 -9.43 7.19 10.17
N GLY A 30 -8.37 6.55 9.63
CA GLY A 30 -7.04 7.15 9.53
C GLY A 30 -7.01 8.41 8.68
N MET A 31 -7.74 8.42 7.55
CA MET A 31 -7.92 9.64 6.73
C MET A 31 -8.64 10.74 7.54
N GLY A 32 -9.71 10.38 8.26
CA GLY A 32 -10.45 11.31 9.11
C GLY A 32 -9.60 11.91 10.23
N ALA A 33 -8.69 11.10 10.81
CA ALA A 33 -7.74 11.56 11.82
C ALA A 33 -6.80 12.65 11.29
N TYR A 34 -6.35 12.55 10.03
CA TYR A 34 -5.58 13.62 9.41
C TYR A 34 -6.36 14.94 9.37
N PHE A 35 -7.60 14.92 8.86
CA PHE A 35 -8.42 16.13 8.76
C PHE A 35 -8.76 16.71 10.13
N TYR A 36 -8.99 15.85 11.13
CA TYR A 36 -9.21 16.31 12.50
C TYR A 36 -8.01 17.05 13.06
N ILE A 37 -6.79 16.49 12.90
CA ILE A 37 -5.53 17.09 13.35
C ILE A 37 -5.27 18.40 12.60
N HIS A 38 -5.43 18.41 11.27
CA HIS A 38 -5.26 19.60 10.45
C HIS A 38 -6.15 20.76 10.91
N ASN A 39 -7.42 20.49 11.16
CA ASN A 39 -8.37 21.50 11.64
C ASN A 39 -8.10 21.94 13.08
N PHE A 40 -7.64 21.02 13.94
CA PHE A 40 -7.35 21.32 15.35
C PHE A 40 -6.18 22.30 15.50
N PHE A 41 -5.12 22.14 14.69
CA PHE A 41 -3.97 23.04 14.71
C PHE A 41 -4.15 24.29 13.83
N GLY A 42 -5.26 24.45 13.14
CA GLY A 42 -5.66 25.67 12.44
C GLY A 42 -4.86 26.04 11.19
N GLY A 43 -4.08 25.10 10.64
CA GLY A 43 -3.21 25.35 9.49
C GLY A 43 -1.96 26.18 9.86
N GLY A 44 -1.03 26.30 8.91
CA GLY A 44 0.21 27.06 9.08
C GLY A 44 1.44 26.21 9.39
N ALA A 45 2.59 26.84 9.64
CA ALA A 45 3.88 26.16 9.77
C ALA A 45 3.93 25.18 10.96
N GLN A 46 3.29 25.51 12.07
CA GLN A 46 3.23 24.62 13.24
C GLN A 46 2.37 23.37 12.97
N ALA A 47 1.22 23.57 12.31
CA ALA A 47 0.37 22.45 11.92
C ALA A 47 1.13 21.50 10.98
N PHE A 48 1.79 22.03 9.96
CA PHE A 48 2.59 21.23 9.02
C PHE A 48 3.70 20.45 9.73
N SER A 49 4.42 21.05 10.66
CA SER A 49 5.47 20.36 11.44
C SER A 49 4.91 19.20 12.25
N THR A 50 3.75 19.40 12.89
CA THR A 50 3.08 18.36 13.68
C THR A 50 2.56 17.24 12.76
N GLU A 51 1.89 17.58 11.67
CA GLU A 51 1.39 16.62 10.67
C GLU A 51 2.50 15.78 10.07
N TYR A 52 3.64 16.41 9.73
CA TYR A 52 4.82 15.72 9.23
C TYR A 52 5.41 14.76 10.27
N THR A 53 5.48 15.17 11.54
CA THR A 53 5.99 14.30 12.62
C THR A 53 5.08 13.08 12.80
N ILE A 54 3.75 13.27 12.78
CA ILE A 54 2.78 12.18 12.86
C ILE A 54 2.87 11.29 11.61
N PHE A 55 3.05 11.87 10.42
CA PHE A 55 3.26 11.13 9.17
C PHE A 55 4.47 10.19 9.25
N VAL A 56 5.62 10.69 9.71
CA VAL A 56 6.82 9.87 9.89
C VAL A 56 6.57 8.75 10.90
N GLY A 57 5.93 9.06 12.03
CA GLY A 57 5.53 8.07 13.04
C GLY A 57 4.56 7.02 12.47
N ALA A 58 3.58 7.44 11.67
CA ALA A 58 2.64 6.55 11.01
C ALA A 58 3.32 5.60 10.01
N ILE A 59 4.26 6.09 9.20
CA ILE A 59 5.05 5.25 8.27
C ILE A 59 5.86 4.19 9.04
N ILE A 60 6.53 4.59 10.12
CA ILE A 60 7.31 3.65 10.95
C ILE A 60 6.38 2.60 11.59
N ALA A 61 5.26 3.04 12.15
CA ALA A 61 4.29 2.15 12.78
C ALA A 61 3.69 1.16 11.77
N THR A 62 3.34 1.61 10.55
CA THR A 62 2.84 0.74 9.48
C THR A 62 3.88 -0.25 9.01
N ALA A 63 5.14 0.17 8.86
CA ALA A 63 6.22 -0.73 8.47
C ALA A 63 6.44 -1.83 9.51
N ILE A 64 6.48 -1.47 10.80
CA ILE A 64 6.60 -2.44 11.90
C ILE A 64 5.37 -3.36 11.95
N ALA A 65 4.16 -2.81 11.85
CA ALA A 65 2.93 -3.59 11.87
C ALA A 65 2.86 -4.58 10.70
N GLY A 66 3.26 -4.18 9.50
CA GLY A 66 3.35 -5.04 8.33
C GLY A 66 4.35 -6.19 8.51
N LEU A 67 5.53 -5.90 9.05
CA LEU A 67 6.53 -6.91 9.38
C LEU A 67 6.01 -7.89 10.42
N VAL A 68 5.44 -7.40 11.53
CA VAL A 68 4.89 -8.26 12.58
C VAL A 68 3.76 -9.14 12.05
N ALA A 69 2.87 -8.60 11.21
CA ALA A 69 1.80 -9.38 10.58
C ALA A 69 2.33 -10.52 9.72
N SER A 70 3.47 -10.31 9.03
CA SER A 70 4.11 -11.32 8.18
C SER A 70 4.71 -12.47 9.00
N PHE A 71 5.27 -12.18 10.18
CA PHE A 71 5.88 -13.20 11.04
C PHE A 71 4.92 -13.81 12.06
N ALA A 72 3.87 -13.10 12.45
CA ALA A 72 2.89 -13.52 13.45
C ALA A 72 1.45 -13.38 12.94
N PRO A 73 0.96 -14.29 12.08
CA PRO A 73 -0.38 -14.19 11.48
C PRO A 73 -1.53 -14.11 12.49
N LYS A 74 -1.34 -14.61 13.71
CA LYS A 74 -2.34 -14.54 14.78
C LYS A 74 -2.62 -13.10 15.27
N THR A 75 -1.69 -12.18 15.05
CA THR A 75 -1.82 -10.77 15.46
C THR A 75 -2.39 -9.88 14.35
N THR A 76 -2.71 -10.44 13.18
CA THR A 76 -3.10 -9.70 11.96
C THR A 76 -4.30 -8.78 12.19
N ALA A 77 -5.24 -9.13 13.08
CA ALA A 77 -6.36 -8.26 13.40
C ALA A 77 -5.89 -6.90 13.99
N VAL A 78 -4.95 -6.92 14.92
CA VAL A 78 -4.41 -5.71 15.57
C VAL A 78 -3.41 -5.01 14.66
N THR A 79 -2.42 -5.74 14.15
CA THR A 79 -1.37 -5.19 13.30
C THR A 79 -1.93 -4.67 11.98
N GLY A 80 -2.91 -5.36 11.38
CA GLY A 80 -3.62 -4.90 10.20
C GLY A 80 -4.44 -3.63 10.45
N SER A 81 -5.03 -3.48 11.64
CA SER A 81 -5.74 -2.24 12.01
C SER A 81 -4.77 -1.06 12.14
N ILE A 82 -3.62 -1.26 12.81
CA ILE A 82 -2.57 -0.24 12.91
C ILE A 82 -2.05 0.13 11.54
N TYR A 83 -1.78 -0.87 10.70
CA TYR A 83 -1.33 -0.68 9.32
C TYR A 83 -2.35 0.14 8.52
N SER A 84 -3.62 -0.26 8.54
CA SER A 84 -4.68 0.42 7.77
C SER A 84 -4.90 1.87 8.23
N ALA A 85 -4.94 2.12 9.54
CA ALA A 85 -5.10 3.47 10.08
C ALA A 85 -3.90 4.36 9.73
N GLY A 86 -2.68 3.87 9.94
CA GLY A 86 -1.46 4.62 9.64
C GLY A 86 -1.30 4.90 8.14
N MET A 87 -1.65 3.94 7.27
CA MET A 87 -1.64 4.15 5.82
C MET A 87 -2.72 5.15 5.39
N GLY A 88 -3.91 5.12 6.02
CA GLY A 88 -4.96 6.11 5.76
C GLY A 88 -4.48 7.53 6.06
N TYR A 89 -3.84 7.74 7.21
CA TYR A 89 -3.24 9.03 7.57
C TYR A 89 -2.13 9.42 6.59
N ALA A 90 -1.18 8.51 6.34
CA ALA A 90 0.00 8.78 5.51
C ALA A 90 -0.37 9.12 4.06
N LEU A 91 -1.29 8.36 3.46
CA LEU A 91 -1.75 8.63 2.10
C LEU A 91 -2.52 9.95 2.01
N THR A 92 -3.30 10.31 3.03
CA THR A 92 -4.01 11.59 3.04
C THR A 92 -3.03 12.75 3.12
N PHE A 93 -2.05 12.69 4.02
CA PHE A 93 -1.00 13.70 4.12
C PHE A 93 -0.25 13.90 2.80
N MET A 94 0.21 12.81 2.17
CA MET A 94 0.89 12.88 0.87
C MET A 94 -0.04 13.43 -0.23
N SER A 95 -1.31 13.00 -0.26
CA SER A 95 -2.29 13.49 -1.21
C SER A 95 -2.50 15.00 -1.10
N MET A 96 -2.52 15.53 0.13
CA MET A 96 -2.66 16.98 0.34
C MET A 96 -1.45 17.76 -0.18
N ILE A 97 -0.22 17.24 0.02
CA ILE A 97 1.00 17.84 -0.55
C ILE A 97 0.91 17.90 -2.09
N TYR A 98 0.51 16.78 -2.72
CA TYR A 98 0.37 16.75 -4.18
C TYR A 98 -0.76 17.66 -4.68
N ALA A 99 -1.87 17.75 -3.95
CA ALA A 99 -2.98 18.62 -4.31
C ALA A 99 -2.63 20.12 -4.30
N MET A 100 -1.64 20.52 -3.49
CA MET A 100 -1.11 21.89 -3.49
C MET A 100 -0.41 22.26 -4.82
N GLN A 101 0.21 21.27 -5.47
CA GLN A 101 0.93 21.48 -6.73
C GLN A 101 0.05 21.21 -7.95
N TRP A 102 -0.82 20.22 -7.89
CA TRP A 102 -1.66 19.78 -9.01
C TRP A 102 -3.12 19.63 -8.58
N LYS A 103 -3.93 20.61 -8.96
CA LYS A 103 -5.37 20.60 -8.68
C LYS A 103 -6.05 19.43 -9.41
N GLY A 104 -6.84 18.64 -8.67
CA GLY A 104 -7.59 17.51 -9.24
C GLY A 104 -6.86 16.17 -9.26
N ILE A 105 -5.55 16.12 -9.01
CA ILE A 105 -4.74 14.89 -9.08
C ILE A 105 -5.29 13.76 -8.19
N ILE A 106 -5.87 14.09 -7.03
CA ILE A 106 -6.45 13.09 -6.11
C ILE A 106 -7.63 12.39 -6.78
N VAL A 107 -8.53 13.17 -7.40
CA VAL A 107 -9.72 12.61 -8.07
C VAL A 107 -9.31 11.73 -9.25
N GLU A 108 -8.35 12.17 -10.05
CA GLU A 108 -7.81 11.40 -11.16
C GLU A 108 -7.17 10.09 -10.68
N ALA A 109 -6.32 10.15 -9.65
CA ALA A 109 -5.66 8.97 -9.10
C ALA A 109 -6.67 7.95 -8.54
N VAL A 110 -7.65 8.40 -7.77
CA VAL A 110 -8.70 7.52 -7.21
C VAL A 110 -9.54 6.90 -8.34
N THR A 111 -9.95 7.70 -9.33
CA THR A 111 -10.74 7.22 -10.47
C THR A 111 -9.97 6.18 -11.27
N LEU A 112 -8.71 6.44 -11.60
CA LEU A 112 -7.85 5.49 -12.33
C LEU A 112 -7.61 4.20 -11.53
N THR A 113 -7.42 4.31 -10.22
CA THR A 113 -7.26 3.13 -9.35
C THR A 113 -8.51 2.28 -9.35
N LEU A 114 -9.69 2.88 -9.14
CA LEU A 114 -10.97 2.14 -9.16
C LEU A 114 -11.24 1.51 -10.53
N LEU A 115 -10.96 2.23 -11.62
CA LEU A 115 -11.08 1.70 -12.97
C LEU A 115 -10.13 0.51 -13.19
N THR A 116 -8.88 0.62 -12.75
CA THR A 116 -7.89 -0.47 -12.85
C THR A 116 -8.36 -1.70 -12.10
N VAL A 117 -8.82 -1.55 -10.85
CA VAL A 117 -9.37 -2.66 -10.05
C VAL A 117 -10.56 -3.30 -10.74
N ALA A 118 -11.51 -2.51 -11.26
CA ALA A 118 -12.69 -3.01 -11.95
C ALA A 118 -12.32 -3.79 -13.23
N VAL A 119 -11.43 -3.24 -14.05
CA VAL A 119 -10.95 -3.91 -15.28
C VAL A 119 -10.23 -5.21 -14.95
N LEU A 120 -9.36 -5.22 -13.95
CA LEU A 120 -8.64 -6.44 -13.54
C LEU A 120 -9.59 -7.50 -12.98
N ALA A 121 -10.61 -7.10 -12.19
CA ALA A 121 -11.62 -8.02 -11.71
C ALA A 121 -12.40 -8.68 -12.87
N VAL A 122 -12.74 -7.92 -13.91
CA VAL A 122 -13.38 -8.45 -15.12
C VAL A 122 -12.44 -9.40 -15.89
N ILE A 123 -11.18 -9.03 -16.07
CA ILE A 123 -10.18 -9.87 -16.74
C ILE A 123 -10.00 -11.18 -15.97
N TYR A 124 -9.90 -11.09 -14.65
CA TYR A 124 -9.77 -12.25 -13.77
C TYR A 124 -11.00 -13.17 -13.85
N SER A 125 -12.21 -12.61 -13.87
CA SER A 125 -13.47 -13.38 -13.99
C SER A 125 -13.59 -14.14 -15.32
N LYS A 126 -12.89 -13.67 -16.37
CA LYS A 126 -12.79 -14.37 -17.67
C LYS A 126 -11.76 -15.51 -17.68
N GLY A 127 -11.15 -15.82 -16.53
CA GLY A 127 -10.23 -16.95 -16.39
C GLY A 127 -8.77 -16.63 -16.73
N VAL A 128 -8.42 -15.37 -16.97
CA VAL A 128 -7.00 -14.98 -17.14
C VAL A 128 -6.28 -15.11 -15.81
N ARG A 129 -5.19 -15.86 -15.80
CA ARG A 129 -4.38 -16.14 -14.61
C ARG A 129 -2.92 -15.73 -14.84
N VAL A 130 -2.25 -15.38 -13.76
CA VAL A 130 -0.82 -15.05 -13.78
C VAL A 130 -0.01 -16.34 -13.68
N GLY A 131 0.79 -16.65 -14.68
CA GLY A 131 1.61 -17.86 -14.68
C GLY A 131 2.67 -17.83 -13.54
N SER A 132 3.09 -19.03 -13.08
CA SER A 132 4.03 -19.16 -11.96
C SER A 132 5.37 -18.43 -12.18
N ARG A 133 5.90 -18.44 -13.40
CA ARG A 133 7.11 -17.68 -13.76
C ARG A 133 6.91 -16.18 -13.63
N MET A 134 5.74 -15.67 -14.03
CA MET A 134 5.38 -14.27 -13.91
C MET A 134 5.24 -13.86 -12.45
N LYS A 135 4.62 -14.69 -11.61
CA LYS A 135 4.52 -14.46 -10.15
C LYS A 135 5.89 -14.30 -9.52
N THR A 136 6.83 -15.20 -9.82
CA THR A 136 8.21 -15.11 -9.32
C THR A 136 8.87 -13.81 -9.76
N ALA A 137 8.73 -13.42 -11.03
CA ALA A 137 9.29 -12.17 -11.53
C ALA A 137 8.69 -10.95 -10.82
N LEU A 138 7.36 -10.91 -10.63
CA LEU A 138 6.66 -9.82 -9.93
C LEU A 138 7.13 -9.68 -8.47
N ILE A 139 7.22 -10.81 -7.75
CA ILE A 139 7.70 -10.84 -6.35
C ILE A 139 9.16 -10.37 -6.29
N THR A 140 10.00 -10.80 -7.25
CA THR A 140 11.39 -10.34 -7.33
C THR A 140 11.46 -8.84 -7.58
N CYS A 141 10.69 -8.30 -8.53
CA CYS A 141 10.59 -6.86 -8.78
C CYS A 141 10.13 -6.09 -7.54
N LEU A 142 9.15 -6.63 -6.81
CA LEU A 142 8.67 -6.04 -5.56
C LEU A 142 9.80 -5.94 -4.53
N TRP A 143 10.54 -7.02 -4.29
CA TRP A 143 11.66 -7.02 -3.35
C TRP A 143 12.78 -6.07 -3.77
N VAL A 144 13.13 -6.04 -5.06
CA VAL A 144 14.12 -5.10 -5.60
C VAL A 144 13.66 -3.65 -5.39
N SER A 145 12.38 -3.36 -5.60
CA SER A 145 11.82 -2.02 -5.38
C SER A 145 11.85 -1.61 -3.91
N ILE A 146 11.53 -2.53 -2.99
CA ILE A 146 11.58 -2.28 -1.54
C ILE A 146 13.02 -2.00 -1.10
N ILE A 147 13.95 -2.88 -1.47
CA ILE A 147 15.38 -2.74 -1.11
C ILE A 147 15.95 -1.47 -1.73
N GLY A 148 15.68 -1.21 -3.01
CA GLY A 148 16.11 -0.01 -3.72
C GLY A 148 15.57 1.27 -3.08
N GLY A 149 14.29 1.28 -2.70
CA GLY A 149 13.65 2.39 -2.00
C GLY A 149 14.28 2.66 -0.62
N LEU A 150 14.54 1.60 0.15
CA LEU A 150 15.23 1.72 1.44
C LEU A 150 16.65 2.25 1.31
N LEU A 151 17.40 1.75 0.33
CA LEU A 151 18.77 2.25 0.04
C LEU A 151 18.73 3.72 -0.40
N PHE A 152 17.76 4.09 -1.24
CA PHE A 152 17.58 5.48 -1.66
C PHE A 152 17.21 6.39 -0.49
N MET A 153 16.31 5.94 0.40
CA MET A 153 15.95 6.66 1.64
C MET A 153 17.16 6.83 2.56
N LEU A 154 17.96 5.79 2.72
CA LEU A 154 19.21 5.84 3.50
C LEU A 154 20.20 6.81 2.89
N LEU A 155 20.37 6.80 1.57
CA LEU A 155 21.23 7.73 0.85
C LEU A 155 20.76 9.19 1.00
N ALA A 156 19.45 9.42 0.92
CA ALA A 156 18.84 10.74 1.13
C ALA A 156 19.12 11.27 2.55
N TRP A 157 19.16 10.39 3.54
CA TRP A 157 19.40 10.77 4.94
C TRP A 157 20.88 10.97 5.25
N LEU A 158 21.77 10.10 4.75
CA LEU A 158 23.20 10.13 5.05
C LEU A 158 23.99 11.09 4.16
N ALA A 159 23.62 11.22 2.90
CA ALA A 159 24.38 11.96 1.90
C ALA A 159 23.46 12.68 0.88
N PRO A 160 22.59 13.62 1.31
CA PRO A 160 21.61 14.28 0.44
C PRO A 160 22.24 15.14 -0.67
N HIS A 161 23.51 15.52 -0.53
CA HIS A 161 24.26 16.33 -1.51
C HIS A 161 25.24 15.49 -2.35
N SER A 162 25.20 14.15 -2.24
CA SER A 162 26.08 13.29 -3.04
C SER A 162 25.69 13.35 -4.52
N ALA A 163 26.71 13.21 -5.39
CA ALA A 163 26.48 13.16 -6.84
C ALA A 163 25.55 11.99 -7.24
N ILE A 164 25.61 10.88 -6.50
CA ILE A 164 24.74 9.72 -6.72
C ILE A 164 23.28 10.09 -6.42
N TYR A 165 23.01 10.68 -5.27
CA TYR A 165 21.66 11.08 -4.88
C TYR A 165 21.06 12.09 -5.87
N THR A 166 21.79 13.14 -6.21
CA THR A 166 21.34 14.18 -7.16
C THR A 166 21.10 13.62 -8.56
N SER A 167 21.93 12.67 -9.00
CA SER A 167 21.73 12.00 -10.30
C SER A 167 20.47 11.13 -10.31
N ILE A 168 20.21 10.37 -9.24
CA ILE A 168 18.98 9.54 -9.13
C ILE A 168 17.74 10.43 -9.10
N VAL A 169 17.76 11.53 -8.34
CA VAL A 169 16.65 12.51 -8.29
C VAL A 169 16.41 13.12 -9.67
N ALA A 170 17.47 13.50 -10.39
CA ALA A 170 17.36 14.06 -11.73
C ALA A 170 16.75 13.06 -12.73
N ILE A 171 17.15 11.79 -12.67
CA ILE A 171 16.58 10.71 -13.49
C ILE A 171 15.10 10.50 -13.17
N ASN A 172 14.73 10.46 -11.89
CA ASN A 172 13.35 10.26 -11.45
C ASN A 172 12.42 11.43 -11.82
N ASN A 173 12.93 12.65 -11.86
CA ASN A 173 12.17 13.83 -12.27
C ASN A 173 12.11 14.01 -13.79
N GLY A 174 12.82 13.17 -14.56
CA GLY A 174 12.86 13.21 -16.02
C GLY A 174 11.88 12.23 -16.69
N PRO A 175 11.93 12.13 -18.03
CA PRO A 175 11.08 11.19 -18.80
C PRO A 175 11.27 9.73 -18.39
N ILE A 176 12.46 9.36 -17.92
CA ILE A 176 12.79 8.02 -17.45
C ILE A 176 12.00 7.72 -16.16
N GLY A 177 11.81 8.70 -15.27
CA GLY A 177 10.98 8.55 -14.08
C GLY A 177 9.52 8.24 -14.41
N ILE A 178 8.97 8.87 -15.45
CA ILE A 178 7.62 8.57 -15.95
C ILE A 178 7.54 7.09 -16.41
N LEU A 179 8.55 6.63 -17.15
CA LEU A 179 8.60 5.24 -17.60
C LEU A 179 8.63 4.26 -16.41
N PHE A 180 9.45 4.54 -15.39
CA PHE A 180 9.48 3.73 -14.16
C PHE A 180 8.16 3.76 -13.41
N ALA A 181 7.48 4.92 -13.35
CA ALA A 181 6.17 5.02 -12.72
C ALA A 181 5.11 4.16 -13.45
N VAL A 182 5.08 4.18 -14.78
CA VAL A 182 4.18 3.34 -15.57
C VAL A 182 4.46 1.86 -15.35
N ILE A 183 5.73 1.45 -15.38
CA ILE A 183 6.12 0.07 -15.10
C ILE A 183 5.70 -0.33 -13.67
N GLY A 184 5.89 0.54 -12.69
CA GLY A 184 5.46 0.31 -11.30
C GLY A 184 3.96 0.07 -11.18
N VAL A 185 3.13 0.87 -11.89
CA VAL A 185 1.67 0.69 -11.92
C VAL A 185 1.29 -0.65 -12.57
N LEU A 186 1.95 -1.04 -13.65
CA LEU A 186 1.70 -2.34 -14.30
C LEU A 186 2.07 -3.52 -13.39
N ILE A 187 3.19 -3.42 -12.66
CA ILE A 187 3.58 -4.42 -11.66
C ILE A 187 2.54 -4.50 -10.54
N ALA A 188 2.09 -3.37 -10.01
CA ALA A 188 1.06 -3.32 -8.96
C ALA A 188 -0.26 -3.94 -9.44
N ALA A 189 -0.67 -3.65 -10.67
CA ALA A 189 -1.85 -4.24 -11.31
C ALA A 189 -1.73 -5.77 -11.43
N ALA A 190 -0.57 -6.27 -11.85
CA ALA A 190 -0.31 -7.70 -11.96
C ALA A 190 -0.27 -8.40 -10.58
N LEU A 191 0.26 -7.75 -9.54
CA LEU A 191 0.22 -8.24 -8.16
C LEU A 191 -1.21 -8.35 -7.63
N LEU A 192 -2.08 -7.38 -7.94
CA LEU A 192 -3.50 -7.44 -7.58
C LEU A 192 -4.20 -8.67 -8.18
N MET A 193 -3.83 -9.07 -9.41
CA MET A 193 -4.34 -10.34 -9.98
C MET A 193 -3.85 -11.56 -9.20
N CYS A 194 -2.61 -11.55 -8.70
CA CYS A 194 -2.10 -12.62 -7.82
C CYS A 194 -2.87 -12.69 -6.50
N ASP A 195 -3.28 -11.53 -5.95
CA ASP A 195 -4.09 -11.47 -4.73
C ASP A 195 -5.48 -12.10 -4.96
N PHE A 196 -6.13 -11.82 -6.08
CA PHE A 196 -7.41 -12.46 -6.43
C PHE A 196 -7.28 -13.98 -6.53
N GLU A 197 -6.19 -14.46 -7.14
CA GLU A 197 -5.94 -15.90 -7.25
C GLU A 197 -5.65 -16.54 -5.88
N THR A 198 -4.94 -15.83 -5.01
CA THR A 198 -4.68 -16.29 -3.64
C THR A 198 -5.99 -16.39 -2.84
N ILE A 199 -6.88 -15.40 -2.96
CA ILE A 199 -8.20 -15.44 -2.32
C ILE A 199 -9.00 -16.64 -2.81
N GLN A 200 -9.05 -16.87 -4.13
CA GLN A 200 -9.77 -18.00 -4.70
C GLN A 200 -9.21 -19.34 -4.19
N MET A 201 -7.89 -19.53 -4.25
CA MET A 201 -7.26 -20.76 -3.75
C MET A 201 -7.53 -21.02 -2.28
N THR A 202 -7.46 -19.96 -1.45
CA THR A 202 -7.72 -20.08 0.00
C THR A 202 -9.15 -20.51 0.28
N VAL A 203 -10.13 -19.98 -0.45
CA VAL A 203 -11.54 -20.35 -0.30
C VAL A 203 -11.81 -21.76 -0.82
N GLU A 204 -11.25 -22.14 -1.98
CA GLU A 204 -11.46 -23.47 -2.60
C GLU A 204 -10.79 -24.59 -1.79
N GLN A 205 -9.68 -24.32 -1.12
CA GLN A 205 -8.98 -25.27 -0.27
C GLN A 205 -9.52 -25.34 1.17
N GLY A 206 -10.40 -24.43 1.55
CA GLY A 206 -11.00 -24.39 2.88
C GLY A 206 -10.00 -24.08 4.00
N LEU A 207 -8.93 -23.31 3.68
CA LEU A 207 -7.83 -22.97 4.60
C LEU A 207 -8.18 -21.77 5.47
#